data_fcb4422eb2ecf440c3bf38280b276abd
#
_entry.id   fcb4422eb2ecf440c3bf38280b276abd
#
_cell.length_a   1.000
_cell.length_b   1.000
_cell.length_c   1.000
_cell.angle_alpha   90.00
_cell.angle_beta   90.00
_cell.angle_gamma   90.00
#
_symmetry.space_group_name_H-M   'P 1'
#
loop_
_entity.id
_entity.type
_entity.pdbx_description
1 polymer ?
#
loop_
_entity_poly.entity_id
_entity_poly.type
_entity_poly.pdbx_seq_one_letter_code
_entity_poly.pdbx_strand_id
1 'polypeptide(L)'
;MRFIHTADWHLGRSFYNTALIEDQGYVLDQLVDLARDTKPNIILIAGDIYDRAVPPTDAVKLLDDVLTRLVLELEIPVILIAGNHDSPQRLQFGARLMRSLKLYVYGTLAEPTTFIQMPDEHGLVCFYPMPYAEPAFVSEHFQDDSINDHESALRVWLETIMQNHPAHARSVVLAHAFVQCGVNSESERRLSLGGAETINSSVFAGFNFVAL
;
A
#
# COMPACT_ATOMS: atom_id res chain seq x y z
N MET A 1 3.10 7.61 17.98
CA MET A 1 2.24 6.68 17.25
C MET A 1 2.99 5.38 16.97
N ARG A 2 2.32 4.24 17.05
CA ARG A 2 2.86 2.91 16.69
C ARG A 2 2.05 2.36 15.53
N PHE A 3 2.69 1.81 14.51
CA PHE A 3 2.01 1.11 13.42
C PHE A 3 2.75 -0.17 13.05
N ILE A 4 2.02 -1.12 12.46
CA ILE A 4 2.59 -2.28 11.79
C ILE A 4 2.58 -1.97 10.30
N HIS A 5 3.69 -2.24 9.62
CA HIS A 5 3.81 -2.17 8.18
C HIS A 5 4.06 -3.58 7.63
N THR A 6 3.34 -3.93 6.58
CA THR A 6 3.47 -5.18 5.84
C THR A 6 3.16 -4.94 4.36
N ALA A 7 3.70 -5.77 3.47
CA ALA A 7 3.50 -5.69 2.02
C ALA A 7 3.59 -7.08 1.40
N ASP A 8 3.32 -7.20 0.12
CA ASP A 8 3.64 -8.36 -0.73
C ASP A 8 3.08 -9.69 -0.19
N TRP A 9 1.80 -9.69 0.17
CA TRP A 9 1.13 -10.90 0.64
C TRP A 9 0.96 -11.94 -0.45
N HIS A 10 0.78 -11.51 -1.70
CA HIS A 10 0.60 -12.36 -2.88
C HIS A 10 -0.39 -13.51 -2.65
N LEU A 11 -1.54 -13.22 -2.06
CA LEU A 11 -2.54 -14.22 -1.70
C LEU A 11 -2.99 -15.03 -2.92
N GLY A 12 -2.99 -16.35 -2.77
CA GLY A 12 -3.32 -17.28 -3.84
C GLY A 12 -2.15 -17.66 -4.73
N ARG A 13 -0.91 -17.34 -4.31
CA ARG A 13 0.31 -17.81 -4.97
C ARG A 13 0.45 -19.32 -4.91
N SER A 14 1.01 -19.88 -5.96
CA SER A 14 1.35 -21.31 -6.04
C SER A 14 2.84 -21.49 -6.31
N PHE A 15 3.44 -22.52 -5.73
CA PHE A 15 4.81 -22.92 -5.95
C PHE A 15 4.85 -24.36 -6.46
N TYR A 16 5.39 -24.60 -7.65
CA TYR A 16 5.40 -25.91 -8.32
C TYR A 16 4.03 -26.63 -8.29
N ASN A 17 2.96 -25.92 -8.67
CA ASN A 17 1.56 -26.37 -8.64
C ASN A 17 0.98 -26.68 -7.24
N THR A 18 1.69 -26.35 -6.17
CA THR A 18 1.16 -26.42 -4.80
C THR A 18 0.67 -25.05 -4.39
N ALA A 19 -0.61 -24.93 -4.04
CA ALA A 19 -1.17 -23.69 -3.53
C ALA A 19 -0.59 -23.39 -2.13
N LEU A 20 -0.16 -22.15 -1.90
CA LEU A 20 0.43 -21.72 -0.62
C LEU A 20 -0.60 -21.13 0.35
N ILE A 21 -1.89 -21.28 0.06
CA ILE A 21 -2.94 -20.56 0.79
C ILE A 21 -2.98 -20.92 2.30
N GLU A 22 -2.67 -22.18 2.66
CA GLU A 22 -2.60 -22.61 4.06
C GLU A 22 -1.40 -21.99 4.78
N ASP A 23 -0.23 -21.95 4.12
CA ASP A 23 0.97 -21.30 4.68
C ASP A 23 0.77 -19.79 4.82
N GLN A 24 0.11 -19.17 3.82
CA GLN A 24 -0.25 -17.75 3.86
C GLN A 24 -1.23 -17.46 5.00
N GLY A 25 -2.23 -18.31 5.20
CA GLY A 25 -3.15 -18.23 6.34
C GLY A 25 -2.41 -18.29 7.67
N TYR A 26 -1.48 -19.24 7.83
CA TYR A 26 -0.67 -19.37 9.04
C TYR A 26 0.17 -18.11 9.35
N VAL A 27 0.80 -17.52 8.32
CA VAL A 27 1.59 -16.28 8.49
C VAL A 27 0.69 -15.09 8.87
N LEU A 28 -0.49 -14.99 8.24
CA LEU A 28 -1.43 -13.92 8.55
C LEU A 28 -2.09 -14.07 9.92
N ASP A 29 -2.27 -15.29 10.42
CA ASP A 29 -2.66 -15.53 11.81
C ASP A 29 -1.63 -14.97 12.79
N GLN A 30 -0.33 -15.14 12.52
CA GLN A 30 0.73 -14.54 13.33
C GLN A 30 0.71 -13.01 13.27
N LEU A 31 0.37 -12.41 12.11
CA LEU A 31 0.21 -10.97 11.99
C LEU A 31 -0.96 -10.46 12.87
N VAL A 32 -2.08 -11.17 12.88
CA VAL A 32 -3.24 -10.83 13.74
C VAL A 32 -2.87 -10.96 15.21
N ASP A 33 -2.14 -12.00 15.60
CA ASP A 33 -1.67 -12.18 16.98
C ASP A 33 -0.68 -11.09 17.38
N LEU A 34 0.26 -10.73 16.50
CA LEU A 34 1.16 -9.59 16.72
C LEU A 34 0.39 -8.28 16.91
N ALA A 35 -0.64 -8.05 16.10
CA ALA A 35 -1.48 -6.86 16.21
C ALA A 35 -2.26 -6.84 17.54
N ARG A 36 -2.78 -8.00 17.99
CA ARG A 36 -3.46 -8.15 19.28
C ARG A 36 -2.53 -7.84 20.46
N ASP A 37 -1.29 -8.33 20.41
CA ASP A 37 -0.31 -8.17 21.49
C ASP A 37 0.25 -6.74 21.54
N THR A 38 0.57 -6.17 20.38
CA THR A 38 1.24 -4.86 20.29
C THR A 38 0.29 -3.69 20.29
N LYS A 39 -0.99 -3.90 19.95
CA LYS A 39 -2.05 -2.88 19.86
C LYS A 39 -1.58 -1.64 19.11
N PRO A 40 -1.25 -1.76 17.81
CA PRO A 40 -0.83 -0.62 17.02
C PRO A 40 -1.99 0.37 16.84
N ASN A 41 -1.68 1.63 16.61
CA ASN A 41 -2.68 2.64 16.30
C ASN A 41 -3.27 2.46 14.90
N ILE A 42 -2.53 1.81 13.98
CA ILE A 42 -2.92 1.57 12.60
C ILE A 42 -2.04 0.48 11.98
N ILE A 43 -2.57 -0.23 10.99
CA ILE A 43 -1.82 -1.17 10.14
C ILE A 43 -1.75 -0.61 8.71
N LEU A 44 -0.56 -0.68 8.11
CA LEU A 44 -0.27 -0.23 6.76
C LEU A 44 0.04 -1.45 5.89
N ILE A 45 -0.71 -1.66 4.81
CA ILE A 45 -0.52 -2.77 3.87
C ILE A 45 -0.15 -2.17 2.52
N ALA A 46 1.12 -2.30 2.14
CA ALA A 46 1.74 -1.55 1.06
C ALA A 46 1.74 -2.30 -0.29
N GLY A 47 0.61 -2.81 -0.70
CA GLY A 47 0.43 -3.37 -2.05
C GLY A 47 0.71 -4.85 -2.19
N ASP A 48 0.49 -5.36 -3.40
CA ASP A 48 0.60 -6.76 -3.80
C ASP A 48 -0.15 -7.71 -2.86
N ILE A 49 -1.42 -7.37 -2.66
CA ILE A 49 -2.33 -8.13 -1.79
C ILE A 49 -2.59 -9.50 -2.38
N TYR A 50 -2.87 -9.54 -3.67
CA TYR A 50 -3.09 -10.78 -4.42
C TYR A 50 -1.94 -11.07 -5.38
N ASP A 51 -1.67 -12.34 -5.64
CA ASP A 51 -0.64 -12.77 -6.61
C ASP A 51 -1.00 -12.41 -8.06
N ARG A 52 -2.27 -12.12 -8.34
CA ARG A 52 -2.77 -11.78 -9.68
C ARG A 52 -4.07 -10.99 -9.63
N ALA A 53 -4.31 -10.21 -10.67
CA ALA A 53 -5.47 -9.31 -10.81
C ALA A 53 -6.85 -10.02 -10.69
N VAL A 54 -6.91 -11.35 -10.94
CA VAL A 54 -8.09 -12.18 -10.71
C VAL A 54 -7.70 -13.28 -9.70
N PRO A 55 -7.84 -13.00 -8.39
CA PRO A 55 -7.43 -13.94 -7.36
C PRO A 55 -8.36 -15.16 -7.30
N PRO A 56 -7.85 -16.32 -6.83
CA PRO A 56 -8.70 -17.46 -6.52
C PRO A 56 -9.62 -17.15 -5.33
N THR A 57 -10.76 -17.83 -5.26
CA THR A 57 -11.78 -17.59 -4.24
C THR A 57 -11.25 -17.72 -2.81
N ASP A 58 -10.34 -18.66 -2.58
CA ASP A 58 -9.80 -18.89 -1.23
C ASP A 58 -8.85 -17.77 -0.78
N ALA A 59 -8.15 -17.12 -1.72
CA ALA A 59 -7.38 -15.91 -1.43
C ALA A 59 -8.30 -14.73 -1.02
N VAL A 60 -9.45 -14.58 -1.70
CA VAL A 60 -10.43 -13.56 -1.35
C VAL A 60 -11.01 -13.80 0.04
N LYS A 61 -11.36 -15.06 0.37
CA LYS A 61 -11.84 -15.43 1.70
C LYS A 61 -10.81 -15.18 2.80
N LEU A 62 -9.54 -15.50 2.53
CA LEU A 62 -8.46 -15.28 3.49
C LEU A 62 -8.27 -13.78 3.78
N LEU A 63 -8.29 -12.94 2.73
CA LEU A 63 -8.22 -11.49 2.92
C LEU A 63 -9.39 -10.96 3.75
N ASP A 64 -10.62 -11.41 3.43
CA ASP A 64 -11.85 -11.02 4.14
C ASP A 64 -11.77 -11.39 5.63
N ASP A 65 -11.34 -12.62 5.95
CA ASP A 65 -11.16 -13.09 7.33
C ASP A 65 -10.15 -12.23 8.10
N VAL A 66 -8.96 -12.02 7.53
CA VAL A 66 -7.91 -11.25 8.19
C VAL A 66 -8.33 -9.80 8.42
N LEU A 67 -8.92 -9.15 7.42
CA LEU A 67 -9.38 -7.76 7.56
C LEU A 67 -10.53 -7.66 8.57
N THR A 68 -11.43 -8.64 8.61
CA THR A 68 -12.52 -8.71 9.60
C THR A 68 -11.94 -8.78 11.01
N ARG A 69 -10.99 -9.65 11.25
CA ARG A 69 -10.34 -9.80 12.57
C ARG A 69 -9.59 -8.53 12.98
N LEU A 70 -8.81 -7.92 12.08
CA LEU A 70 -8.08 -6.69 12.39
C LEU A 70 -9.02 -5.50 12.66
N VAL A 71 -10.02 -5.31 11.82
CA VAL A 71 -10.85 -4.09 11.81
C VAL A 71 -12.05 -4.19 12.75
N LEU A 72 -12.75 -5.35 12.77
CA LEU A 72 -13.97 -5.50 13.57
C LEU A 72 -13.72 -6.11 14.95
N GLU A 73 -12.81 -7.10 15.06
CA GLU A 73 -12.55 -7.75 16.34
C GLU A 73 -11.51 -6.99 17.18
N LEU A 74 -10.40 -6.53 16.54
CA LEU A 74 -9.35 -5.79 17.22
C LEU A 74 -9.55 -4.27 17.17
N GLU A 75 -10.52 -3.79 16.39
CA GLU A 75 -10.83 -2.36 16.19
C GLU A 75 -9.64 -1.51 15.73
N ILE A 76 -8.69 -2.13 15.03
CA ILE A 76 -7.48 -1.46 14.53
C ILE A 76 -7.75 -0.90 13.14
N PRO A 77 -7.55 0.42 12.90
CA PRO A 77 -7.61 0.99 11.57
C PRO A 77 -6.61 0.35 10.62
N VAL A 78 -7.01 0.16 9.35
CA VAL A 78 -6.14 -0.39 8.30
C VAL A 78 -6.13 0.55 7.11
N ILE A 79 -4.94 0.86 6.58
CA ILE A 79 -4.76 1.45 5.25
C ILE A 79 -4.16 0.38 4.35
N LEU A 80 -4.82 0.14 3.22
CA LEU A 80 -4.42 -0.82 2.22
C LEU A 80 -4.35 -0.16 0.86
N ILE A 81 -3.24 -0.31 0.15
CA ILE A 81 -3.06 0.17 -1.22
C ILE A 81 -2.91 -1.00 -2.19
N ALA A 82 -3.19 -0.77 -3.48
CA ALA A 82 -2.91 -1.74 -4.53
C ALA A 82 -1.42 -1.73 -4.90
N GLY A 83 -0.87 -2.91 -5.17
CA GLY A 83 0.41 -3.09 -5.85
C GLY A 83 0.24 -3.37 -7.34
N ASN A 84 1.34 -3.76 -8.01
CA ASN A 84 1.35 -3.98 -9.45
C ASN A 84 0.74 -5.34 -9.88
N HIS A 85 0.58 -6.29 -8.96
CA HIS A 85 -0.12 -7.56 -9.18
C HIS A 85 -1.63 -7.44 -9.01
N ASP A 86 -2.08 -6.45 -8.26
CA ASP A 86 -3.49 -6.26 -7.94
C ASP A 86 -4.30 -5.71 -9.12
N SER A 87 -5.61 -5.91 -9.09
CA SER A 87 -6.55 -5.16 -9.92
C SER A 87 -7.03 -3.94 -9.14
N PRO A 88 -6.61 -2.71 -9.50
CA PRO A 88 -6.96 -1.51 -8.75
C PRO A 88 -8.46 -1.34 -8.50
N GLN A 89 -9.27 -1.52 -9.55
CA GLN A 89 -10.72 -1.34 -9.48
C GLN A 89 -11.42 -2.43 -8.67
N ARG A 90 -10.94 -3.69 -8.74
CA ARG A 90 -11.49 -4.80 -7.95
C ARG A 90 -11.18 -4.63 -6.47
N LEU A 91 -9.93 -4.25 -6.15
CA LEU A 91 -9.52 -4.00 -4.77
C LEU A 91 -10.29 -2.83 -4.17
N GLN A 92 -10.54 -1.77 -4.95
CA GLN A 92 -11.28 -0.59 -4.50
C GLN A 92 -12.80 -0.81 -4.36
N PHE A 93 -13.32 -1.98 -4.79
CA PHE A 93 -14.76 -2.24 -4.68
C PHE A 93 -15.22 -2.14 -3.22
N GLY A 94 -16.24 -1.33 -2.97
CA GLY A 94 -16.78 -1.11 -1.63
C GLY A 94 -15.97 -0.20 -0.71
N ALA A 95 -14.82 0.34 -1.14
CA ALA A 95 -13.91 1.15 -0.31
C ALA A 95 -14.62 2.31 0.42
N ARG A 96 -15.59 2.98 -0.23
CA ARG A 96 -16.36 4.06 0.41
C ARG A 96 -17.22 3.59 1.58
N LEU A 97 -17.74 2.37 1.51
CA LEU A 97 -18.52 1.76 2.59
C LEU A 97 -17.59 1.32 3.74
N MET A 98 -16.46 0.72 3.40
CA MET A 98 -15.46 0.22 4.36
C MET A 98 -14.81 1.34 5.17
N ARG A 99 -14.73 2.54 4.63
CA ARG A 99 -14.15 3.71 5.31
C ARG A 99 -14.85 4.04 6.65
N SER A 100 -16.15 3.81 6.77
CA SER A 100 -16.89 4.00 8.02
C SER A 100 -16.44 3.06 9.14
N LEU A 101 -15.85 1.92 8.78
CA LEU A 101 -15.26 0.93 9.68
C LEU A 101 -13.76 1.15 9.90
N LYS A 102 -13.19 2.27 9.41
CA LYS A 102 -11.75 2.58 9.45
C LYS A 102 -10.88 1.62 8.62
N LEU A 103 -11.47 0.96 7.62
CA LEU A 103 -10.75 0.26 6.57
C LEU A 103 -10.65 1.18 5.34
N TYR A 104 -9.45 1.67 5.09
CA TYR A 104 -9.14 2.63 4.04
C TYR A 104 -8.46 1.91 2.89
N VAL A 105 -9.20 1.62 1.83
CA VAL A 105 -8.69 0.92 0.64
C VAL A 105 -8.49 1.90 -0.50
N TYR A 106 -7.29 1.89 -1.07
CA TYR A 106 -6.90 2.71 -2.22
C TYR A 106 -6.35 1.81 -3.32
N GLY A 107 -7.21 1.44 -4.25
CA GLY A 107 -6.84 0.65 -5.43
C GLY A 107 -6.38 1.52 -6.59
N THR A 108 -7.03 2.66 -6.81
CA THR A 108 -6.72 3.59 -7.90
C THR A 108 -6.06 4.86 -7.39
N LEU A 109 -5.49 5.65 -8.32
CA LEU A 109 -4.96 6.97 -8.01
C LEU A 109 -5.96 7.76 -7.16
N ALA A 110 -5.50 8.25 -6.03
CA ALA A 110 -6.26 9.16 -5.20
C ALA A 110 -5.89 10.61 -5.55
N GLU A 111 -6.81 11.54 -5.29
CA GLU A 111 -6.47 12.95 -5.37
C GLU A 111 -5.25 13.23 -4.47
N PRO A 112 -4.24 13.98 -4.93
CA PRO A 112 -3.02 14.24 -4.17
C PRO A 112 -3.24 14.87 -2.79
N THR A 113 -4.39 15.53 -2.62
CA THR A 113 -4.82 16.11 -1.35
C THR A 113 -5.51 15.10 -0.43
N THR A 114 -5.71 13.86 -0.89
CA THR A 114 -6.35 12.82 -0.06
C THR A 114 -5.34 12.23 0.90
N PHE A 115 -5.60 12.40 2.19
CA PHE A 115 -4.80 11.78 3.25
C PHE A 115 -5.66 11.45 4.45
N ILE A 116 -5.16 10.53 5.28
CA ILE A 116 -5.81 10.13 6.53
C ILE A 116 -5.06 10.83 7.67
N GLN A 117 -5.79 11.52 8.52
CA GLN A 117 -5.24 12.22 9.67
C GLN A 117 -5.50 11.44 10.95
N MET A 118 -4.45 11.24 11.74
CA MET A 118 -4.54 10.66 13.06
C MET A 118 -3.66 11.44 14.04
N PRO A 119 -4.20 11.98 15.12
CA PRO A 119 -3.40 12.63 16.14
C PRO A 119 -2.79 11.61 17.10
N ASP A 120 -1.62 11.95 17.66
CA ASP A 120 -1.07 11.31 18.84
C ASP A 120 -0.56 12.38 19.84
N GLU A 121 0.11 11.95 20.91
CA GLU A 121 0.67 12.83 21.95
C GLU A 121 1.69 13.86 21.43
N HIS A 122 2.25 13.63 20.22
CA HIS A 122 3.23 14.53 19.58
C HIS A 122 2.64 15.34 18.43
N GLY A 123 1.32 15.36 18.25
CA GLY A 123 0.61 16.13 17.23
C GLY A 123 0.03 15.29 16.10
N LEU A 124 -0.24 15.94 14.98
CA LEU A 124 -0.90 15.32 13.83
C LEU A 124 0.05 14.46 13.01
N VAL A 125 -0.42 13.29 12.56
CA VAL A 125 0.22 12.44 11.55
C VAL A 125 -0.70 12.33 10.35
N CYS A 126 -0.17 12.61 9.17
CA CYS A 126 -0.85 12.51 7.90
C CYS A 126 -0.32 11.29 7.13
N PHE A 127 -1.21 10.36 6.77
CA PHE A 127 -0.89 9.18 5.96
C PHE A 127 -1.31 9.44 4.53
N TYR A 128 -0.38 9.27 3.59
CA TYR A 128 -0.56 9.48 2.15
C TYR A 128 -0.53 8.14 1.42
N PRO A 129 -1.70 7.56 1.10
CA PRO A 129 -1.77 6.31 0.36
C PRO A 129 -1.51 6.56 -1.13
N MET A 130 -0.47 5.93 -1.66
CA MET A 130 -0.03 6.02 -3.06
C MET A 130 0.00 4.62 -3.67
N PRO A 131 -1.13 4.09 -4.19
CA PRO A 131 -1.14 2.80 -4.85
C PRO A 131 -0.25 2.82 -6.09
N TYR A 132 0.21 1.63 -6.49
CA TYR A 132 0.92 1.49 -7.75
C TYR A 132 0.10 2.03 -8.92
N ALA A 133 0.76 2.79 -9.77
CA ALA A 133 0.15 3.32 -10.99
C ALA A 133 1.18 3.38 -12.11
N GLU A 134 0.77 2.97 -13.31
CA GLU A 134 1.58 3.14 -14.51
C GLU A 134 1.81 4.64 -14.81
N PRO A 135 3.00 5.04 -15.25
CA PRO A 135 3.33 6.44 -15.55
C PRO A 135 2.33 7.12 -16.48
N ALA A 136 1.80 6.39 -17.47
CA ALA A 136 0.80 6.92 -18.39
C ALA A 136 -0.49 7.37 -17.70
N PHE A 137 -0.96 6.62 -16.68
CA PHE A 137 -2.15 7.03 -15.92
C PHE A 137 -1.86 8.22 -15.01
N VAL A 138 -0.65 8.32 -14.47
CA VAL A 138 -0.23 9.47 -13.66
C VAL A 138 -0.10 10.71 -14.54
N SER A 139 0.50 10.60 -15.73
CA SER A 139 0.60 11.66 -16.73
C SER A 139 -0.79 12.21 -17.12
N GLU A 140 -1.74 11.32 -17.41
CA GLU A 140 -3.12 11.72 -17.73
C GLU A 140 -3.80 12.42 -16.53
N HIS A 141 -3.62 11.87 -15.32
CA HIS A 141 -4.23 12.42 -14.09
C HIS A 141 -3.74 13.83 -13.76
N PHE A 142 -2.43 14.06 -13.87
CA PHE A 142 -1.81 15.36 -13.60
C PHE A 142 -1.79 16.29 -14.82
N GLN A 143 -2.18 15.80 -16.00
CA GLN A 143 -2.10 16.53 -17.29
C GLN A 143 -0.67 17.03 -17.56
N ASP A 144 0.31 16.17 -17.29
CA ASP A 144 1.73 16.48 -17.42
C ASP A 144 2.44 15.47 -18.33
N ASP A 145 2.71 15.87 -19.58
CA ASP A 145 3.36 15.06 -20.60
C ASP A 145 4.87 14.80 -20.30
N SER A 146 5.45 15.45 -19.29
CA SER A 146 6.83 15.19 -18.87
C SER A 146 6.98 13.91 -18.05
N ILE A 147 5.88 13.34 -17.57
CA ILE A 147 5.85 12.07 -16.85
C ILE A 147 5.99 10.92 -17.84
N ASN A 148 7.16 10.25 -17.84
CA ASN A 148 7.47 9.20 -18.80
C ASN A 148 8.04 7.91 -18.16
N ASP A 149 8.29 7.93 -16.86
CA ASP A 149 8.76 6.81 -16.06
C ASP A 149 8.18 6.84 -14.63
N HIS A 150 8.41 5.78 -13.87
CA HIS A 150 7.89 5.66 -12.49
C HIS A 150 8.49 6.69 -11.54
N GLU A 151 9.76 7.09 -11.75
CA GLU A 151 10.40 8.10 -10.91
C GLU A 151 9.76 9.48 -11.09
N SER A 152 9.57 9.92 -12.34
CA SER A 152 8.91 11.20 -12.64
C SER A 152 7.46 11.21 -12.18
N ALA A 153 6.72 10.09 -12.35
CA ALA A 153 5.36 9.94 -11.87
C ALA A 153 5.27 10.11 -10.35
N LEU A 154 6.12 9.39 -9.61
CA LEU A 154 6.12 9.46 -8.15
C LEU A 154 6.57 10.84 -7.65
N ARG A 155 7.57 11.44 -8.30
CA ARG A 155 8.08 12.79 -7.98
C ARG A 155 6.98 13.84 -8.05
N VAL A 156 6.27 13.92 -9.16
CA VAL A 156 5.17 14.89 -9.35
C VAL A 156 4.08 14.71 -8.28
N TRP A 157 3.73 13.48 -7.98
CA TRP A 157 2.71 13.17 -6.97
C TRP A 157 3.20 13.59 -5.57
N LEU A 158 4.42 13.22 -5.18
CA LEU A 158 5.00 13.59 -3.88
C LEU A 158 5.18 15.10 -3.72
N GLU A 159 5.62 15.81 -4.77
CA GLU A 159 5.72 17.28 -4.76
C GLU A 159 4.36 17.93 -4.53
N THR A 160 3.31 17.42 -5.18
CA THR A 160 1.94 17.92 -5.00
C THR A 160 1.43 17.65 -3.58
N ILE A 161 1.76 16.48 -2.99
CA ILE A 161 1.47 16.18 -1.59
C ILE A 161 2.16 17.19 -0.67
N MET A 162 3.44 17.46 -0.87
CA MET A 162 4.20 18.39 -0.02
C MET A 162 3.69 19.81 -0.08
N GLN A 163 3.23 20.29 -1.24
CA GLN A 163 2.61 21.61 -1.39
C GLN A 163 1.33 21.76 -0.55
N ASN A 164 0.62 20.67 -0.31
CA ASN A 164 -0.65 20.63 0.42
C ASN A 164 -0.51 20.05 1.84
N HIS A 165 0.71 19.69 2.26
CA HIS A 165 0.95 19.10 3.58
C HIS A 165 0.71 20.11 4.70
N PRO A 166 -0.10 19.78 5.73
CA PRO A 166 -0.35 20.68 6.84
C PRO A 166 0.93 21.04 7.60
N ALA A 167 1.14 22.32 7.85
CA ALA A 167 2.29 22.80 8.62
C ALA A 167 2.35 22.11 9.99
N HIS A 168 3.56 21.68 10.37
CA HIS A 168 3.84 20.99 11.65
C HIS A 168 3.25 19.58 11.82
N ALA A 169 2.55 19.03 10.81
CA ALA A 169 2.16 17.63 10.82
C ALA A 169 3.36 16.73 10.45
N ARG A 170 3.35 15.50 10.94
CA ARG A 170 4.27 14.46 10.48
C ARG A 170 3.65 13.72 9.31
N SER A 171 4.47 13.28 8.37
CA SER A 171 4.05 12.59 7.15
C SER A 171 4.47 11.13 7.16
N VAL A 172 3.55 10.26 6.74
CA VAL A 172 3.82 8.86 6.43
C VAL A 172 3.34 8.62 5.00
N VAL A 173 4.25 8.32 4.09
CA VAL A 173 3.91 7.89 2.73
C VAL A 173 3.77 6.38 2.73
N LEU A 174 2.69 5.87 2.19
CA LEU A 174 2.49 4.45 1.92
C LEU A 174 2.47 4.27 0.41
N ALA A 175 3.51 3.66 -0.15
CA ALA A 175 3.67 3.51 -1.59
C ALA A 175 4.04 2.07 -1.95
N HIS A 176 3.78 1.66 -3.19
CA HIS A 176 4.25 0.41 -3.75
C HIS A 176 5.13 0.72 -4.97
N ALA A 177 6.45 0.57 -4.80
CA ALA A 177 7.43 1.01 -5.79
C ALA A 177 8.77 0.29 -5.62
N PHE A 178 9.50 0.11 -6.72
CA PHE A 178 10.87 -0.40 -6.70
C PHE A 178 11.86 0.73 -6.41
N VAL A 179 12.41 0.74 -5.21
CA VAL A 179 13.37 1.77 -4.79
C VAL A 179 14.80 1.27 -4.94
N GLN A 180 15.63 2.06 -5.60
CA GLN A 180 17.07 1.79 -5.77
C GLN A 180 17.75 1.70 -4.40
N CYS A 181 18.60 0.69 -4.21
CA CYS A 181 19.25 0.30 -2.96
C CYS A 181 18.41 -0.59 -2.04
N GLY A 182 17.21 -1.00 -2.43
CA GLY A 182 16.52 -2.13 -1.83
C GLY A 182 17.26 -3.44 -2.09
N VAL A 183 17.11 -4.42 -1.21
CA VAL A 183 17.58 -5.79 -1.48
C VAL A 183 16.49 -6.51 -2.25
N ASN A 184 16.75 -6.81 -3.53
CA ASN A 184 15.80 -7.55 -4.35
C ASN A 184 15.54 -8.94 -3.76
N SER A 185 14.30 -9.33 -3.64
CA SER A 185 13.93 -10.71 -3.31
C SER A 185 13.84 -11.57 -4.57
N GLU A 186 14.11 -12.87 -4.44
CA GLU A 186 13.97 -13.83 -5.56
C GLU A 186 12.50 -14.00 -6.00
N SER A 187 11.56 -13.51 -5.21
CA SER A 187 10.13 -13.59 -5.46
C SER A 187 9.57 -12.46 -6.31
N GLU A 188 10.34 -11.38 -6.51
CA GLU A 188 9.92 -10.25 -7.31
C GLU A 188 9.86 -10.59 -8.80
N ARG A 189 8.78 -10.20 -9.49
CA ARG A 189 8.76 -10.19 -10.94
C ARG A 189 9.71 -9.11 -11.45
N ARG A 190 10.59 -9.47 -12.37
CA ARG A 190 11.29 -8.44 -13.16
C ARG A 190 10.26 -7.74 -14.04
N LEU A 191 9.92 -6.50 -13.70
CA LEU A 191 8.88 -5.72 -14.37
C LEU A 191 9.29 -5.27 -15.77
N SER A 192 10.59 -5.12 -16.08
CA SER A 192 11.05 -4.89 -17.46
C SER A 192 12.52 -5.24 -17.72
N LEU A 193 12.86 -5.30 -19.02
CA LEU A 193 14.20 -5.54 -19.55
C LEU A 193 15.05 -4.25 -19.67
N GLY A 194 14.69 -3.16 -18.99
CA GLY A 194 15.32 -1.85 -19.28
C GLY A 194 15.73 -0.95 -18.12
N GLY A 195 15.52 -1.36 -16.85
CA GLY A 195 15.97 -0.53 -15.71
C GLY A 195 15.21 0.79 -15.49
N ALA A 196 14.16 1.05 -16.27
CA ALA A 196 13.34 2.27 -16.18
C ALA A 196 12.35 2.29 -15.01
N GLU A 197 12.34 1.24 -14.18
CA GLU A 197 11.35 1.03 -13.12
C GLU A 197 11.89 1.28 -11.72
N THR A 198 13.20 1.48 -11.60
CA THR A 198 13.84 1.70 -10.31
C THR A 198 13.82 3.19 -9.96
N ILE A 199 13.25 3.49 -8.80
CA ILE A 199 13.10 4.86 -8.31
C ILE A 199 14.23 5.18 -7.35
N ASN A 200 14.84 6.35 -7.50
CA ASN A 200 15.84 6.82 -6.55
C ASN A 200 15.18 7.20 -5.22
N SER A 201 15.69 6.68 -4.11
CA SER A 201 15.16 6.96 -2.78
C SER A 201 15.10 8.44 -2.41
N SER A 202 15.88 9.29 -3.09
CA SER A 202 15.86 10.75 -2.89
C SER A 202 14.52 11.41 -3.21
N VAL A 203 13.64 10.77 -4.00
CA VAL A 203 12.30 11.31 -4.29
C VAL A 203 11.44 11.45 -3.03
N PHE A 204 11.72 10.65 -2.00
CA PHE A 204 11.02 10.71 -0.72
C PHE A 204 11.64 11.71 0.27
N ALA A 205 12.64 12.47 -0.14
CA ALA A 205 13.27 13.47 0.74
C ALA A 205 12.23 14.50 1.21
N GLY A 206 12.22 14.77 2.52
CA GLY A 206 11.25 15.67 3.15
C GLY A 206 10.07 14.99 3.85
N PHE A 207 9.83 13.70 3.61
CA PHE A 207 8.85 12.92 4.37
C PHE A 207 9.48 12.30 5.62
N ASN A 208 8.68 12.21 6.72
CA ASN A 208 9.18 11.69 7.98
C ASN A 208 9.33 10.16 7.97
N PHE A 209 8.46 9.47 7.23
CA PHE A 209 8.47 8.02 7.11
C PHE A 209 7.91 7.59 5.74
N VAL A 210 8.48 6.52 5.20
CA VAL A 210 8.01 5.87 3.96
C VAL A 210 7.84 4.38 4.23
N ALA A 211 6.65 3.86 3.95
CA ALA A 211 6.30 2.45 3.99
C ALA A 211 6.16 1.96 2.54
N LEU A 212 6.96 0.97 2.14
CA LEU A 212 7.00 0.43 0.78
C LEU A 212 6.61 -1.04 0.79
#